data_02806c74215c7b393439b54c7dabc8d6
#
_entry.id   02806c74215c7b393439b54c7dabc8d6
#
_cell.length_a   1.000
_cell.length_b   1.000
_cell.length_c   1.000
_cell.angle_alpha   90.00
_cell.angle_beta   90.00
_cell.angle_gamma   90.00
#
_symmetry.space_group_name_H-M   'P 1'
#
loop_
_entity.id
_entity.type
_entity.pdbx_description
1 polymer ?
#
loop_
_entity_poly.entity_id
_entity_poly.type
_entity_poly.pdbx_seq_one_letter_code
_entity_poly.pdbx_strand_id
1 'polypeptide(L)'
;LAARVSGRIELQAVRFAYPTRPEHWAIDDISLAVEPGETLALVGPSGAGKSTLFDLLLRFFDPQQGRLLLDGQPIVELDPADLRRSFALVSQNPALFFGSVEENIRYGRPHASAAEVEAAARAAHAHEFILGLPQGYATHLGEGGIGLSGGQRQRLAIARALLVDAPVLLLDEATSALDAESEHLIQQALPGLMSGRTTLVIAHRLATVQSADRIAVIDQGRLVAIGSHARLIAENPLYARLAELQFAAGGR
;
A
#
# COMPACT_ATOMS: atom_id res chain seq x y z
N LEU A 1 4.21 19.22 -10.85
CA LEU A 1 4.51 19.51 -9.44
C LEU A 1 5.86 20.26 -9.38
N ALA A 2 5.84 21.56 -9.06
CA ALA A 2 7.04 22.42 -9.10
C ALA A 2 7.86 22.41 -7.80
N ALA A 3 7.42 21.69 -6.76
CA ALA A 3 8.09 21.55 -5.47
C ALA A 3 8.11 20.08 -5.07
N ARG A 4 9.02 19.73 -4.15
CA ARG A 4 9.07 18.38 -3.56
C ARG A 4 7.73 18.10 -2.89
N VAL A 5 7.01 17.07 -3.33
CA VAL A 5 5.73 16.64 -2.75
C VAL A 5 5.96 16.26 -1.29
N SER A 6 5.20 16.83 -0.36
CA SER A 6 5.27 16.52 1.07
C SER A 6 4.48 15.26 1.41
N GLY A 7 3.45 14.97 0.64
CA GLY A 7 2.62 13.79 0.76
C GLY A 7 1.38 13.97 1.65
N ARG A 8 0.91 15.21 1.87
CA ARG A 8 -0.38 15.41 2.54
C ARG A 8 -1.52 14.95 1.64
N ILE A 9 -2.34 14.03 2.13
CA ILE A 9 -3.51 13.53 1.41
C ILE A 9 -4.78 14.06 2.07
N GLU A 10 -5.76 14.47 1.24
CA GLU A 10 -7.03 14.94 1.74
C GLU A 10 -8.17 14.47 0.85
N LEU A 11 -9.20 13.91 1.47
CA LEU A 11 -10.47 13.53 0.88
C LEU A 11 -11.54 14.48 1.41
N GLN A 12 -12.34 15.07 0.53
CA GLN A 12 -13.40 16.02 0.90
C GLN A 12 -14.72 15.54 0.32
N ALA A 13 -15.60 14.99 1.17
CA ALA A 13 -16.93 14.50 0.84
C ALA A 13 -16.95 13.59 -0.42
N VAL A 14 -15.98 12.66 -0.48
CA VAL A 14 -15.76 11.82 -1.66
C VAL A 14 -16.86 10.77 -1.77
N ARG A 15 -17.48 10.68 -2.97
CA ARG A 15 -18.39 9.59 -3.36
C ARG A 15 -17.96 8.98 -4.68
N PHE A 16 -17.98 7.65 -4.70
CA PHE A 16 -17.61 6.88 -5.89
C PHE A 16 -18.40 5.58 -5.99
N ALA A 17 -18.92 5.32 -7.20
CA ALA A 17 -19.50 4.04 -7.60
C ALA A 17 -18.80 3.53 -8.86
N TYR A 18 -18.48 2.23 -8.91
CA TYR A 18 -17.91 1.64 -10.12
C TYR A 18 -18.91 1.67 -11.29
N PRO A 19 -18.45 1.93 -12.53
CA PRO A 19 -19.33 1.93 -13.71
C PRO A 19 -20.14 0.64 -13.91
N THR A 20 -19.61 -0.48 -13.41
CA THR A 20 -20.27 -1.79 -13.47
C THR A 20 -21.37 -1.97 -12.42
N ARG A 21 -21.47 -1.08 -11.41
CA ARG A 21 -22.47 -1.11 -10.34
C ARG A 21 -22.83 0.32 -9.91
N PRO A 22 -23.41 1.13 -10.80
CA PRO A 22 -23.65 2.56 -10.56
C PRO A 22 -24.63 2.84 -9.42
N GLU A 23 -25.48 1.87 -9.06
CA GLU A 23 -26.46 1.97 -7.97
C GLU A 23 -25.83 1.79 -6.58
N HIS A 24 -24.55 1.38 -6.50
CA HIS A 24 -23.89 1.07 -5.23
C HIS A 24 -22.66 1.95 -5.05
N TRP A 25 -22.72 2.82 -4.05
CA TRP A 25 -21.58 3.59 -3.62
C TRP A 25 -20.50 2.66 -3.02
N ALA A 26 -19.35 2.55 -3.69
CA ALA A 26 -18.17 1.88 -3.14
C ALA A 26 -17.47 2.76 -2.12
N ILE A 27 -17.56 4.09 -2.29
CA ILE A 27 -17.19 5.13 -1.33
C ILE A 27 -18.38 6.07 -1.20
N ASP A 28 -18.83 6.34 0.02
CA ASP A 28 -20.01 7.15 0.31
C ASP A 28 -19.70 8.19 1.38
N ASP A 29 -19.42 9.42 0.93
CA ASP A 29 -19.21 10.60 1.75
C ASP A 29 -18.01 10.49 2.71
N ILE A 30 -16.85 10.05 2.20
CA ILE A 30 -15.62 10.01 2.99
C ILE A 30 -14.95 11.37 2.99
N SER A 31 -14.70 11.90 4.20
CA SER A 31 -13.83 13.06 4.45
C SER A 31 -12.73 12.63 5.42
N LEU A 32 -11.47 12.79 5.02
CA LEU A 32 -10.30 12.31 5.74
C LEU A 32 -9.07 13.13 5.33
N ALA A 33 -8.22 13.45 6.29
CA ALA A 33 -6.89 14.00 6.01
C ALA A 33 -5.81 13.10 6.63
N VAL A 34 -4.71 12.94 5.91
CA VAL A 34 -3.50 12.24 6.35
C VAL A 34 -2.33 13.21 6.22
N GLU A 35 -1.67 13.47 7.33
CA GLU A 35 -0.58 14.44 7.37
C GLU A 35 0.73 13.86 6.82
N PRO A 36 1.67 14.70 6.35
CA PRO A 36 2.96 14.23 5.87
C PRO A 36 3.70 13.38 6.90
N GLY A 37 4.14 12.20 6.48
CA GLY A 37 4.85 11.24 7.35
C GLY A 37 3.97 10.45 8.29
N GLU A 38 2.65 10.66 8.29
CA GLU A 38 1.70 9.91 9.10
C GLU A 38 1.44 8.53 8.51
N THR A 39 1.31 7.53 9.38
CA THR A 39 0.80 6.19 9.04
C THR A 39 -0.66 6.06 9.43
N LEU A 40 -1.55 5.92 8.44
CA LEU A 40 -2.97 5.65 8.62
C LEU A 40 -3.30 4.21 8.25
N ALA A 41 -3.78 3.43 9.21
CA ALA A 41 -4.29 2.09 8.94
C ALA A 41 -5.76 2.14 8.53
N LEU A 42 -6.09 1.51 7.40
CA LEU A 42 -7.46 1.31 6.91
C LEU A 42 -7.94 -0.07 7.35
N VAL A 43 -9.00 -0.11 8.14
CA VAL A 43 -9.58 -1.35 8.71
C VAL A 43 -11.06 -1.42 8.36
N GLY A 44 -11.56 -2.62 8.15
CA GLY A 44 -12.97 -2.84 7.85
C GLY A 44 -13.22 -4.19 7.19
N PRO A 45 -14.48 -4.61 7.06
CA PRO A 45 -14.85 -5.86 6.39
C PRO A 45 -14.34 -5.94 4.94
N SER A 46 -14.32 -7.16 4.38
CA SER A 46 -14.08 -7.32 2.94
C SER A 46 -15.16 -6.59 2.15
N GLY A 47 -14.78 -5.89 1.10
CA GLY A 47 -15.71 -5.10 0.29
C GLY A 47 -16.13 -3.75 0.90
N ALA A 48 -15.57 -3.33 2.04
CA ALA A 48 -15.89 -2.05 2.67
C ALA A 48 -15.44 -0.79 1.89
N GLY A 49 -14.65 -0.94 0.81
CA GLY A 49 -14.17 0.18 -0.01
C GLY A 49 -12.69 0.55 0.20
N LYS A 50 -11.93 -0.19 1.03
CA LYS A 50 -10.53 0.14 1.34
C LYS A 50 -9.63 0.20 0.10
N SER A 51 -9.64 -0.83 -0.74
CA SER A 51 -8.85 -0.86 -1.99
C SER A 51 -9.35 0.16 -3.02
N THR A 52 -10.64 0.48 -3.01
CA THR A 52 -11.22 1.53 -3.86
C THR A 52 -10.61 2.90 -3.55
N LEU A 53 -10.25 3.18 -2.29
CA LEU A 53 -9.52 4.42 -1.95
C LEU A 53 -8.15 4.48 -2.65
N PHE A 54 -7.44 3.35 -2.77
CA PHE A 54 -6.17 3.30 -3.50
C PHE A 54 -6.38 3.53 -5.00
N ASP A 55 -7.44 2.94 -5.58
CA ASP A 55 -7.78 3.14 -6.99
C ASP A 55 -8.05 4.63 -7.30
N LEU A 56 -8.75 5.31 -6.39
CA LEU A 56 -9.03 6.75 -6.52
C LEU A 56 -7.77 7.61 -6.33
N LEU A 57 -6.92 7.30 -5.34
CA LEU A 57 -5.67 8.04 -5.11
C LEU A 57 -4.69 7.90 -6.27
N LEU A 58 -4.62 6.72 -6.89
CA LEU A 58 -3.81 6.46 -8.09
C LEU A 58 -4.46 6.96 -9.37
N ARG A 59 -5.68 7.52 -9.24
CA ARG A 59 -6.48 8.01 -10.35
C ARG A 59 -6.66 6.97 -11.46
N PHE A 60 -7.02 5.72 -11.05
CA PHE A 60 -7.59 4.73 -11.97
C PHE A 60 -9.05 5.04 -12.26
N PHE A 61 -9.70 5.75 -11.34
CA PHE A 61 -11.04 6.31 -11.46
C PHE A 61 -11.06 7.71 -10.85
N ASP A 62 -11.96 8.58 -11.36
CA ASP A 62 -12.27 9.86 -10.75
C ASP A 62 -13.57 9.75 -9.93
N PRO A 63 -13.69 10.40 -8.77
CA PRO A 63 -14.90 10.36 -7.96
C PRO A 63 -16.05 11.11 -8.66
N GLN A 64 -17.29 10.65 -8.47
CA GLN A 64 -18.47 11.35 -8.98
C GLN A 64 -18.82 12.59 -8.15
N GLN A 65 -18.45 12.62 -6.86
CA GLN A 65 -18.66 13.75 -5.97
C GLN A 65 -17.47 13.93 -5.03
N GLY A 66 -17.29 15.16 -4.56
CA GLY A 66 -16.19 15.49 -3.67
C GLY A 66 -14.86 15.68 -4.39
N ARG A 67 -13.77 15.71 -3.64
CA ARG A 67 -12.41 15.95 -4.17
C ARG A 67 -11.39 15.15 -3.39
N LEU A 68 -10.35 14.69 -4.11
CA LEU A 68 -9.11 14.18 -3.53
C LEU A 68 -8.00 15.20 -3.83
N LEU A 69 -7.19 15.49 -2.83
CA LEU A 69 -6.09 16.44 -2.95
C LEU A 69 -4.79 15.79 -2.51
N LEU A 70 -3.71 16.15 -3.19
CA LEU A 70 -2.32 15.88 -2.80
C LEU A 70 -1.64 17.23 -2.58
N ASP A 71 -1.16 17.47 -1.36
CA ASP A 71 -0.58 18.75 -0.94
C ASP A 71 -1.47 19.97 -1.27
N GLY A 72 -2.79 19.82 -1.09
CA GLY A 72 -3.79 20.85 -1.35
C GLY A 72 -4.18 21.03 -2.82
N GLN A 73 -3.57 20.30 -3.75
CA GLN A 73 -3.91 20.34 -5.18
C GLN A 73 -4.87 19.20 -5.53
N PRO A 74 -6.01 19.48 -6.22
CA PRO A 74 -6.89 18.43 -6.69
C PRO A 74 -6.16 17.47 -7.63
N ILE A 75 -6.21 16.16 -7.34
CA ILE A 75 -5.48 15.16 -8.13
C ILE A 75 -5.95 15.08 -9.59
N VAL A 76 -7.18 15.47 -9.85
CA VAL A 76 -7.76 15.52 -11.22
C VAL A 76 -7.13 16.58 -12.10
N GLU A 77 -6.50 17.60 -11.51
CA GLU A 77 -5.79 18.69 -12.22
C GLU A 77 -4.31 18.35 -12.46
N LEU A 78 -3.79 17.29 -11.83
CA LEU A 78 -2.41 16.88 -11.99
C LEU A 78 -2.24 15.98 -13.22
N ASP A 79 -1.08 16.05 -13.86
CA ASP A 79 -0.70 15.06 -14.86
C ASP A 79 -0.67 13.65 -14.22
N PRO A 80 -1.32 12.63 -14.80
CA PRO A 80 -1.40 11.30 -14.19
C PRO A 80 -0.04 10.63 -13.97
N ALA A 81 0.95 10.92 -14.81
CA ALA A 81 2.30 10.37 -14.64
C ALA A 81 3.01 11.02 -13.46
N ASP A 82 2.87 12.35 -13.30
CA ASP A 82 3.45 13.07 -12.17
C ASP A 82 2.76 12.70 -10.85
N LEU A 83 1.42 12.57 -10.87
CA LEU A 83 0.67 12.08 -9.73
C LEU A 83 1.19 10.71 -9.27
N ARG A 84 1.26 9.73 -10.18
CA ARG A 84 1.67 8.36 -9.86
C ARG A 84 3.12 8.25 -9.41
N ARG A 85 4.00 9.15 -9.84
CA ARG A 85 5.38 9.24 -9.31
C ARG A 85 5.43 9.63 -7.84
N SER A 86 4.37 10.26 -7.33
CA SER A 86 4.26 10.63 -5.91
C SER A 86 3.83 9.46 -5.02
N PHE A 87 3.48 8.32 -5.61
CA PHE A 87 3.00 7.13 -4.91
C PHE A 87 3.89 5.92 -5.16
N ALA A 88 4.22 5.20 -4.10
CA ALA A 88 4.70 3.83 -4.18
C ALA A 88 3.56 2.89 -3.79
N LEU A 89 3.30 1.86 -4.59
CA LEU A 89 2.25 0.86 -4.31
C LEU A 89 2.89 -0.50 -4.06
N VAL A 90 2.55 -1.10 -2.92
CA VAL A 90 2.78 -2.52 -2.65
C VAL A 90 1.43 -3.19 -2.50
N SER A 91 1.01 -3.89 -3.56
CA SER A 91 -0.28 -4.59 -3.58
C SER A 91 -0.20 -5.96 -2.93
N GLN A 92 -1.35 -6.50 -2.54
CA GLN A 92 -1.51 -7.85 -2.00
C GLN A 92 -0.91 -8.93 -2.92
N ASN A 93 -1.18 -8.82 -4.21
CA ASN A 93 -0.67 -9.71 -5.25
C ASN A 93 0.16 -8.87 -6.24
N PRO A 94 1.47 -8.66 -5.94
CA PRO A 94 2.27 -7.77 -6.76
C PRO A 94 2.49 -8.36 -8.15
N ALA A 95 2.18 -7.55 -9.16
CA ALA A 95 2.48 -7.88 -10.55
C ALA A 95 3.99 -7.80 -10.79
N LEU A 96 4.55 -8.86 -11.35
CA LEU A 96 5.89 -8.87 -11.92
C LEU A 96 5.77 -8.92 -13.44
N PHE A 97 6.62 -8.14 -14.09
CA PHE A 97 6.63 -8.02 -15.54
C PHE A 97 7.60 -9.02 -16.15
N PHE A 98 7.33 -9.39 -17.39
CA PHE A 98 8.29 -10.14 -18.19
C PHE A 98 9.60 -9.36 -18.30
N GLY A 99 10.72 -10.00 -17.96
CA GLY A 99 12.03 -9.38 -17.90
C GLY A 99 12.88 -9.92 -16.76
N SER A 100 14.04 -9.36 -16.55
CA SER A 100 14.95 -9.77 -15.47
C SER A 100 14.45 -9.31 -14.09
N VAL A 101 14.98 -9.91 -13.03
CA VAL A 101 14.76 -9.46 -11.64
C VAL A 101 15.18 -8.00 -11.48
N GLU A 102 16.33 -7.62 -12.03
CA GLU A 102 16.83 -6.26 -11.99
C GLU A 102 15.89 -5.26 -12.65
N GLU A 103 15.38 -5.56 -13.84
CA GLU A 103 14.40 -4.72 -14.55
C GLU A 103 13.11 -4.59 -13.76
N ASN A 104 12.66 -5.65 -13.13
CA ASN A 104 11.47 -5.62 -12.28
C ASN A 104 11.65 -4.68 -11.07
N ILE A 105 12.79 -4.70 -10.39
CA ILE A 105 13.06 -3.78 -9.27
C ILE A 105 13.20 -2.35 -9.80
N ARG A 106 13.88 -2.16 -10.93
CA ARG A 106 14.18 -0.86 -11.55
C ARG A 106 12.96 -0.20 -12.20
N TYR A 107 11.84 -0.92 -12.35
CA TYR A 107 10.67 -0.52 -13.14
C TYR A 107 10.18 0.90 -12.85
N GLY A 108 10.06 1.28 -11.58
CA GLY A 108 9.57 2.62 -11.20
C GLY A 108 10.64 3.73 -11.26
N ARG A 109 11.95 3.35 -11.42
CA ARG A 109 13.09 4.27 -11.50
C ARG A 109 14.10 3.76 -12.51
N PRO A 110 13.81 3.89 -13.83
CA PRO A 110 14.58 3.23 -14.90
C PRO A 110 16.07 3.62 -14.96
N HIS A 111 16.43 4.79 -14.45
CA HIS A 111 17.81 5.30 -14.44
C HIS A 111 18.60 4.95 -13.17
N ALA A 112 18.01 4.15 -12.26
CA ALA A 112 18.72 3.70 -11.06
C ALA A 112 19.93 2.81 -11.45
N SER A 113 21.05 3.02 -10.78
CA SER A 113 22.26 2.20 -10.94
C SER A 113 22.04 0.78 -10.39
N ALA A 114 22.88 -0.16 -10.80
CA ALA A 114 22.87 -1.52 -10.24
C ALA A 114 23.10 -1.54 -8.72
N ALA A 115 23.95 -0.63 -8.22
CA ALA A 115 24.19 -0.49 -6.78
C ALA A 115 22.95 -0.04 -6.01
N GLU A 116 22.14 0.89 -6.56
CA GLU A 116 20.88 1.32 -5.96
C GLU A 116 19.84 0.21 -5.98
N VAL A 117 19.78 -0.58 -7.06
CA VAL A 117 18.91 -1.76 -7.18
C VAL A 117 19.28 -2.80 -6.12
N GLU A 118 20.58 -3.08 -5.97
CA GLU A 118 21.06 -4.02 -4.96
C GLU A 118 20.78 -3.53 -3.53
N ALA A 119 20.99 -2.24 -3.24
CA ALA A 119 20.68 -1.66 -1.94
C ALA A 119 19.18 -1.78 -1.61
N ALA A 120 18.32 -1.50 -2.56
CA ALA A 120 16.87 -1.68 -2.39
C ALA A 120 16.49 -3.15 -2.16
N ALA A 121 17.11 -4.08 -2.89
CA ALA A 121 16.90 -5.51 -2.70
C ALA A 121 17.38 -6.01 -1.33
N ARG A 122 18.51 -5.50 -0.82
CA ARG A 122 18.99 -5.81 0.55
C ARG A 122 18.02 -5.29 1.60
N ALA A 123 17.57 -4.05 1.47
CA ALA A 123 16.61 -3.44 2.40
C ALA A 123 15.25 -4.16 2.41
N ALA A 124 14.87 -4.79 1.30
CA ALA A 124 13.67 -5.62 1.16
C ALA A 124 13.90 -7.10 1.57
N HIS A 125 15.06 -7.47 2.07
CA HIS A 125 15.47 -8.86 2.31
C HIS A 125 15.31 -9.78 1.08
N ALA A 126 15.50 -9.22 -0.12
CA ALA A 126 15.39 -9.93 -1.39
C ALA A 126 16.74 -10.42 -1.92
N HIS A 127 17.83 -9.76 -1.55
CA HIS A 127 19.16 -9.98 -2.13
C HIS A 127 19.61 -11.45 -2.08
N GLU A 128 19.48 -12.10 -0.93
CA GLU A 128 19.98 -13.46 -0.72
C GLU A 128 19.27 -14.48 -1.63
N PHE A 129 17.94 -14.42 -1.71
CA PHE A 129 17.23 -15.32 -2.63
C PHE A 129 17.53 -15.01 -4.09
N ILE A 130 17.74 -13.71 -4.46
CA ILE A 130 18.10 -13.33 -5.82
C ILE A 130 19.44 -13.96 -6.21
N LEU A 131 20.44 -13.92 -5.33
CA LEU A 131 21.74 -14.57 -5.59
C LEU A 131 21.62 -16.09 -5.75
N GLY A 132 20.62 -16.71 -5.12
CA GLY A 132 20.32 -18.14 -5.28
C GLY A 132 19.64 -18.50 -6.60
N LEU A 133 19.19 -17.53 -7.40
CA LEU A 133 18.62 -17.78 -8.73
C LEU A 133 19.72 -18.11 -9.76
N PRO A 134 19.40 -18.84 -10.82
CA PRO A 134 20.40 -19.32 -11.79
C PRO A 134 21.32 -18.26 -12.38
N GLN A 135 20.83 -17.02 -12.55
CA GLN A 135 21.57 -15.89 -13.10
C GLN A 135 21.50 -14.64 -12.17
N GLY A 136 21.18 -14.84 -10.89
CA GLY A 136 21.05 -13.77 -9.92
C GLY A 136 20.08 -12.68 -10.39
N TYR A 137 20.51 -11.43 -10.38
CA TYR A 137 19.71 -10.28 -10.83
C TYR A 137 19.35 -10.33 -12.32
N ALA A 138 20.15 -10.99 -13.15
CA ALA A 138 19.88 -11.18 -14.58
C ALA A 138 18.89 -12.32 -14.88
N THR A 139 18.44 -13.05 -13.86
CA THR A 139 17.45 -14.11 -14.04
C THR A 139 16.17 -13.55 -14.64
N HIS A 140 15.78 -14.06 -15.79
CA HIS A 140 14.52 -13.69 -16.45
C HIS A 140 13.35 -14.36 -15.74
N LEU A 141 12.36 -13.54 -15.40
CA LEU A 141 11.10 -13.98 -14.82
C LEU A 141 10.09 -14.21 -15.96
N GLY A 142 9.39 -15.32 -15.91
CA GLY A 142 8.24 -15.56 -16.76
C GLY A 142 7.08 -14.61 -16.44
N GLU A 143 6.02 -14.68 -17.21
CA GLU A 143 4.80 -13.90 -16.99
C GLU A 143 4.29 -14.08 -15.55
N GLY A 144 4.04 -12.98 -14.85
CA GLY A 144 3.60 -13.00 -13.45
C GLY A 144 4.64 -13.51 -12.45
N GLY A 145 5.94 -13.63 -12.81
CA GLY A 145 6.99 -14.12 -11.91
C GLY A 145 6.94 -15.63 -11.68
N ILE A 146 6.62 -16.40 -12.72
CA ILE A 146 6.61 -17.87 -12.66
C ILE A 146 7.96 -18.37 -12.12
N GLY A 147 7.92 -19.26 -11.12
CA GLY A 147 9.09 -19.81 -10.45
C GLY A 147 9.45 -19.13 -9.13
N LEU A 148 8.84 -18.01 -8.78
CA LEU A 148 9.01 -17.36 -7.48
C LEU A 148 7.86 -17.71 -6.52
N SER A 149 8.19 -17.87 -5.23
CA SER A 149 7.19 -17.99 -4.17
C SER A 149 6.42 -16.67 -3.98
N GLY A 150 5.28 -16.71 -3.31
CA GLY A 150 4.51 -15.50 -2.95
C GLY A 150 5.34 -14.49 -2.17
N GLY A 151 6.12 -14.95 -1.18
CA GLY A 151 6.99 -14.12 -0.38
C GLY A 151 8.16 -13.51 -1.16
N GLN A 152 8.72 -14.23 -2.13
CA GLN A 152 9.74 -13.70 -3.02
C GLN A 152 9.18 -12.59 -3.92
N ARG A 153 7.98 -12.78 -4.50
CA ARG A 153 7.30 -11.74 -5.28
C ARG A 153 7.02 -10.50 -4.44
N GLN A 154 6.56 -10.68 -3.21
CA GLN A 154 6.28 -9.56 -2.31
C GLN A 154 7.54 -8.77 -1.96
N ARG A 155 8.66 -9.44 -1.66
CA ARG A 155 9.94 -8.79 -1.39
C ARG A 155 10.49 -8.03 -2.60
N LEU A 156 10.29 -8.52 -3.82
CA LEU A 156 10.62 -7.76 -5.04
C LEU A 156 9.75 -6.49 -5.19
N ALA A 157 8.46 -6.57 -4.86
CA ALA A 157 7.59 -5.40 -4.87
C ALA A 157 8.00 -4.36 -3.81
N ILE A 158 8.41 -4.82 -2.62
CA ILE A 158 8.97 -3.95 -1.57
C ILE A 158 10.28 -3.30 -2.05
N ALA A 159 11.18 -4.05 -2.68
CA ALA A 159 12.42 -3.51 -3.25
C ALA A 159 12.13 -2.44 -4.32
N ARG A 160 11.14 -2.68 -5.19
CA ARG A 160 10.65 -1.69 -6.16
C ARG A 160 10.16 -0.42 -5.49
N ALA A 161 9.34 -0.54 -4.44
CA ALA A 161 8.78 0.60 -3.71
C ALA A 161 9.87 1.40 -2.97
N LEU A 162 10.86 0.73 -2.39
CA LEU A 162 12.02 1.35 -1.77
C LEU A 162 12.87 2.12 -2.79
N LEU A 163 13.09 1.55 -3.97
CA LEU A 163 13.88 2.17 -5.04
C LEU A 163 13.20 3.42 -5.62
N VAL A 164 11.87 3.40 -5.76
CA VAL A 164 11.08 4.54 -6.25
C VAL A 164 11.20 5.73 -5.30
N ASP A 165 11.25 5.49 -4.00
CA ASP A 165 11.37 6.51 -2.94
C ASP A 165 10.32 7.62 -3.02
N ALA A 166 9.08 7.24 -3.29
CA ALA A 166 7.95 8.17 -3.36
C ALA A 166 7.55 8.67 -1.97
N PRO A 167 7.06 9.93 -1.85
CA PRO A 167 6.64 10.52 -0.58
C PRO A 167 5.40 9.86 0.05
N VAL A 168 4.58 9.18 -0.76
CA VAL A 168 3.39 8.47 -0.31
C VAL A 168 3.52 6.99 -0.59
N LEU A 169 3.24 6.16 0.42
CA LEU A 169 3.18 4.70 0.31
C LEU A 169 1.73 4.23 0.45
N LEU A 170 1.28 3.47 -0.53
CA LEU A 170 0.05 2.69 -0.46
C LEU A 170 0.43 1.22 -0.26
N LEU A 171 0.07 0.66 0.89
CA LEU A 171 0.43 -0.69 1.26
C LEU A 171 -0.84 -1.53 1.46
N ASP A 172 -1.04 -2.53 0.60
CA ASP A 172 -2.08 -3.55 0.81
C ASP A 172 -1.43 -4.77 1.46
N GLU A 173 -1.59 -4.88 2.77
CA GLU A 173 -0.94 -5.91 3.59
C GLU A 173 -1.69 -7.24 3.49
N ALA A 174 -1.34 -8.05 2.52
CA ALA A 174 -1.81 -9.42 2.48
C ALA A 174 -0.65 -10.41 2.56
N THR A 175 -0.54 -11.00 3.70
CA THR A 175 0.47 -12.00 4.02
C THR A 175 -0.17 -13.36 4.33
N SER A 176 -1.49 -13.49 4.17
CA SER A 176 -2.29 -14.64 4.60
C SER A 176 -1.99 -15.97 3.87
N ALA A 177 -1.13 -15.93 2.84
CA ALA A 177 -0.74 -17.12 2.07
C ALA A 177 0.79 -17.32 2.01
N LEU A 178 1.55 -16.67 2.90
CA LEU A 178 3.00 -16.75 2.93
C LEU A 178 3.45 -17.77 3.98
N ASP A 179 4.62 -18.37 3.74
CA ASP A 179 5.31 -19.15 4.76
C ASP A 179 5.86 -18.23 5.87
N ALA A 180 6.06 -18.78 7.07
CA ALA A 180 6.44 -18.01 8.26
C ALA A 180 7.79 -17.27 8.10
N GLU A 181 8.73 -17.83 7.34
CA GLU A 181 10.03 -17.19 7.09
C GLU A 181 9.89 -15.97 6.19
N SER A 182 9.20 -16.13 5.06
CA SER A 182 8.90 -15.01 4.14
C SER A 182 8.14 -13.90 4.84
N GLU A 183 7.17 -14.27 5.67
CA GLU A 183 6.41 -13.33 6.48
C GLU A 183 7.30 -12.52 7.43
N HIS A 184 8.18 -13.20 8.16
CA HIS A 184 9.11 -12.55 9.08
C HIS A 184 10.02 -11.55 8.37
N LEU A 185 10.59 -11.93 7.22
CA LEU A 185 11.45 -11.05 6.43
C LEU A 185 10.71 -9.81 5.89
N ILE A 186 9.46 -9.98 5.46
CA ILE A 186 8.61 -8.87 5.03
C ILE A 186 8.36 -7.92 6.20
N GLN A 187 8.00 -8.45 7.39
CA GLN A 187 7.77 -7.61 8.57
C GLN A 187 9.03 -6.83 8.99
N GLN A 188 10.21 -7.38 8.80
CA GLN A 188 11.47 -6.67 9.05
C GLN A 188 11.71 -5.53 8.04
N ALA A 189 11.25 -5.66 6.79
CA ALA A 189 11.42 -4.64 5.75
C ALA A 189 10.43 -3.47 5.90
N LEU A 190 9.24 -3.70 6.45
CA LEU A 190 8.17 -2.70 6.52
C LEU A 190 8.56 -1.39 7.25
N PRO A 191 9.21 -1.39 8.42
CA PRO A 191 9.60 -0.16 9.10
C PRO A 191 10.49 0.73 8.23
N GLY A 192 11.47 0.14 7.51
CA GLY A 192 12.32 0.87 6.56
C GLY A 192 11.55 1.41 5.36
N LEU A 193 10.57 0.63 4.87
CA LEU A 193 9.71 1.05 3.76
C LEU A 193 8.79 2.23 4.15
N MET A 194 8.26 2.24 5.36
CA MET A 194 7.31 3.25 5.85
C MET A 194 8.01 4.51 6.35
N SER A 195 9.25 4.41 6.79
CA SER A 195 9.99 5.52 7.41
C SER A 195 10.07 6.75 6.50
N GLY A 196 9.67 7.91 7.04
CA GLY A 196 9.74 9.20 6.35
C GLY A 196 8.70 9.39 5.23
N ARG A 197 7.73 8.49 5.10
CA ARG A 197 6.67 8.54 4.08
C ARG A 197 5.30 8.66 4.72
N THR A 198 4.41 9.36 4.05
CA THR A 198 2.97 9.27 4.36
C THR A 198 2.48 7.90 3.93
N THR A 199 1.95 7.10 4.85
CA THR A 199 1.57 5.72 4.57
C THR A 199 0.09 5.48 4.81
N LEU A 200 -0.61 5.00 3.77
CA LEU A 200 -1.93 4.39 3.94
C LEU A 200 -1.76 2.87 3.83
N VAL A 201 -2.09 2.15 4.89
CA VAL A 201 -1.98 0.70 4.91
C VAL A 201 -3.34 0.04 5.11
N ILE A 202 -3.74 -0.85 4.19
CA ILE A 202 -4.87 -1.75 4.42
C ILE A 202 -4.36 -2.86 5.31
N ALA A 203 -4.66 -2.75 6.61
CA ALA A 203 -4.08 -3.61 7.62
C ALA A 203 -4.92 -4.86 7.86
N HIS A 204 -4.26 -6.01 7.82
CA HIS A 204 -4.82 -7.32 8.14
C HIS A 204 -4.17 -7.93 9.39
N ARG A 205 -3.21 -7.23 10.02
CA ARG A 205 -2.44 -7.68 11.20
C ARG A 205 -2.54 -6.69 12.34
N LEU A 206 -2.64 -7.24 13.54
CA LEU A 206 -2.68 -6.44 14.75
C LEU A 206 -1.42 -5.57 14.92
N ALA A 207 -0.24 -6.12 14.64
CA ALA A 207 1.03 -5.39 14.77
C ALA A 207 1.05 -4.11 13.90
N THR A 208 0.61 -4.20 12.65
CA THR A 208 0.52 -3.06 11.72
C THR A 208 -0.49 -2.02 12.22
N VAL A 209 -1.64 -2.49 12.71
CA VAL A 209 -2.67 -1.60 13.27
C VAL A 209 -2.19 -0.89 14.54
N GLN A 210 -1.46 -1.60 15.41
CA GLN A 210 -0.93 -1.03 16.66
C GLN A 210 0.21 -0.05 16.44
N SER A 211 0.97 -0.21 15.35
CA SER A 211 2.08 0.69 14.99
C SER A 211 1.64 1.91 14.20
N ALA A 212 0.40 1.95 13.72
CA ALA A 212 -0.14 3.10 12.98
C ALA A 212 -0.44 4.28 13.93
N ASP A 213 -0.21 5.50 13.43
CA ASP A 213 -0.53 6.73 14.18
C ASP A 213 -2.04 6.88 14.39
N ARG A 214 -2.81 6.58 13.36
CA ARG A 214 -4.28 6.52 13.42
C ARG A 214 -4.82 5.34 12.63
N ILE A 215 -6.02 4.94 12.98
CA ILE A 215 -6.79 3.88 12.34
C ILE A 215 -8.09 4.49 11.84
N ALA A 216 -8.40 4.31 10.57
CA ALA A 216 -9.69 4.65 9.96
C ALA A 216 -10.49 3.37 9.77
N VAL A 217 -11.64 3.30 10.42
CA VAL A 217 -12.58 2.17 10.30
C VAL A 217 -13.55 2.49 9.18
N ILE A 218 -13.54 1.66 8.13
CA ILE A 218 -14.41 1.83 6.97
C ILE A 218 -15.41 0.68 6.94
N ASP A 219 -16.68 1.02 6.80
CA ASP A 219 -17.76 0.08 6.62
C ASP A 219 -18.75 0.58 5.58
N GLN A 220 -19.14 -0.28 4.64
CA GLN A 220 -20.07 0.03 3.56
C GLN A 220 -19.75 1.35 2.81
N GLY A 221 -18.47 1.57 2.52
CA GLY A 221 -18.01 2.77 1.82
C GLY A 221 -17.91 4.03 2.68
N ARG A 222 -18.19 3.97 3.98
CA ARG A 222 -18.20 5.12 4.90
C ARG A 222 -17.10 5.05 5.95
N LEU A 223 -16.57 6.21 6.32
CA LEU A 223 -15.69 6.33 7.48
C LEU A 223 -16.58 6.34 8.75
N VAL A 224 -16.57 5.24 9.49
CA VAL A 224 -17.44 5.08 10.68
C VAL A 224 -16.74 5.46 11.98
N ALA A 225 -15.41 5.39 12.03
CA ALA A 225 -14.62 5.85 13.17
C ALA A 225 -13.16 6.14 12.75
N ILE A 226 -12.50 7.01 13.50
CA ILE A 226 -11.07 7.26 13.37
C ILE A 226 -10.46 7.50 14.76
N GLY A 227 -9.31 6.90 15.03
CA GLY A 227 -8.64 7.05 16.32
C GLY A 227 -7.46 6.10 16.51
N SER A 228 -6.91 6.06 17.72
CA SER A 228 -5.90 5.08 18.10
C SER A 228 -6.52 3.70 18.39
N HIS A 229 -5.69 2.66 18.37
CA HIS A 229 -6.12 1.29 18.70
C HIS A 229 -6.85 1.21 20.04
N ALA A 230 -6.26 1.78 21.09
CA ALA A 230 -6.84 1.74 22.44
C ALA A 230 -8.20 2.44 22.53
N ARG A 231 -8.35 3.58 21.86
CA ARG A 231 -9.61 4.31 21.82
C ARG A 231 -10.69 3.54 21.07
N LEU A 232 -10.35 3.03 19.89
CA LEU A 232 -11.32 2.32 19.04
C LEU A 232 -11.78 0.99 19.64
N ILE A 233 -10.92 0.26 20.36
CA ILE A 233 -11.31 -0.94 21.12
C ILE A 233 -12.37 -0.61 22.15
N ALA A 234 -12.25 0.53 22.85
CA ALA A 234 -13.17 0.92 23.90
C ALA A 234 -14.49 1.53 23.37
N GLU A 235 -14.43 2.28 22.26
CA GLU A 235 -15.52 3.14 21.82
C GLU A 235 -16.27 2.63 20.59
N ASN A 236 -15.65 1.73 19.78
CA ASN A 236 -16.25 1.27 18.51
C ASN A 236 -16.47 -0.25 18.50
N PRO A 237 -17.72 -0.75 18.64
CA PRO A 237 -18.02 -2.18 18.67
C PRO A 237 -17.62 -2.93 17.38
N LEU A 238 -17.73 -2.27 16.21
CA LEU A 238 -17.32 -2.87 14.93
C LEU A 238 -15.81 -3.12 14.93
N TYR A 239 -15.02 -2.12 15.32
CA TYR A 239 -13.58 -2.26 15.41
C TYR A 239 -13.15 -3.31 16.42
N ALA A 240 -13.76 -3.31 17.63
CA ALA A 240 -13.48 -4.32 18.65
C ALA A 240 -13.71 -5.74 18.12
N ARG A 241 -14.83 -5.96 17.43
CA ARG A 241 -15.15 -7.25 16.80
C ARG A 241 -14.17 -7.62 15.69
N LEU A 242 -13.76 -6.66 14.84
CA LEU A 242 -12.75 -6.90 13.81
C LEU A 242 -11.41 -7.26 14.43
N ALA A 243 -11.03 -6.58 15.51
CA ALA A 243 -9.81 -6.86 16.25
C ALA A 243 -9.81 -8.29 16.82
N GLU A 244 -10.91 -8.75 17.39
CA GLU A 244 -11.05 -10.12 17.89
C GLU A 244 -10.98 -11.16 16.77
N LEU A 245 -11.68 -10.94 15.65
CA LEU A 245 -11.80 -11.94 14.59
C LEU A 245 -10.58 -12.01 13.67
N GLN A 246 -10.04 -10.85 13.27
CA GLN A 246 -8.96 -10.79 12.28
C GLN A 246 -7.58 -10.87 12.93
N PHE A 247 -7.43 -10.33 14.13
CA PHE A 247 -6.13 -10.20 14.77
C PHE A 247 -5.85 -11.31 15.81
N ALA A 248 -6.87 -11.93 16.39
CA ALA A 248 -6.69 -13.09 17.26
C ALA A 248 -6.33 -14.39 16.49
N ALA A 249 -6.72 -14.48 15.21
CA ALA A 249 -6.41 -15.64 14.37
C ALA A 249 -4.95 -15.68 13.86
N GLY A 250 -4.21 -14.59 13.96
CA GLY A 250 -2.80 -14.48 13.53
C GLY A 250 -1.78 -14.84 14.61
N GLY A 251 -2.20 -15.28 15.78
CA GLY A 251 -1.35 -15.61 16.95
C GLY A 251 -1.23 -17.08 17.29
N ARG A 252 -1.44 -17.99 16.32
CA ARG A 252 -1.19 -19.43 16.51
C ARG A 252 -0.18 -19.96 15.53
#